data_baddb99c5ed1a6dc07910521c82d8fcf
#
_entry.id   baddb99c5ed1a6dc07910521c82d8fcf
#
_cell.length_a   1.000
_cell.length_b   1.000
_cell.length_c   1.000
_cell.angle_alpha   90.00
_cell.angle_beta   90.00
_cell.angle_gamma   90.00
#
_symmetry.space_group_name_H-M   'P 1'
#
loop_
_entity.id
_entity.type
_entity.pdbx_description
1 polymer ?
#
loop_
_entity_poly.entity_id
_entity_poly.type
_entity_poly.pdbx_seq_one_letter_code
_entity_poly.pdbx_strand_id
1 'polypeptide(L)'
;MKLNYKAQDGETYELNLIDTPGHVDFNYEVSRSLAACEGAVLVVDSTQGVEAQTLANTYLAMEHDLEILPVFNKIDLPAADPLKSKQEVEDIIGLPAMDAPEISAKMGINIEAVLEDVVRKVPAPKGDPKAPLKALVFDSQYDSYRGVVVYFRIMEGTCLLYTSPSPRD
;
A
#
# COMPACT_ATOMS: atom_id res chain seq x y z
N MET A 1 8.35 -2.22 4.14
CA MET A 1 8.40 -2.70 5.56
C MET A 1 7.62 -4.01 5.65
N LYS A 2 8.12 -4.98 6.42
CA LYS A 2 7.45 -6.28 6.63
C LYS A 2 6.79 -6.30 8.00
N LEU A 3 5.52 -6.71 8.07
CA LEU A 3 4.72 -6.85 9.28
C LEU A 3 4.10 -8.25 9.34
N ASN A 4 4.24 -8.96 10.46
CA ASN A 4 3.48 -10.17 10.72
C ASN A 4 2.27 -9.81 11.58
N TYR A 5 1.09 -10.04 11.06
CA TYR A 5 -0.18 -9.74 11.71
C TYR A 5 -0.97 -11.02 11.98
N LYS A 6 -1.39 -11.21 13.21
CA LYS A 6 -2.29 -12.30 13.58
C LYS A 6 -3.73 -11.79 13.50
N ALA A 7 -4.45 -12.26 12.49
CA ALA A 7 -5.82 -11.84 12.21
C ALA A 7 -6.85 -12.51 13.14
N GLN A 8 -8.07 -11.99 13.11
CA GLN A 8 -9.19 -12.48 13.93
C GLN A 8 -9.62 -13.92 13.57
N ASP A 9 -9.31 -14.39 12.36
CA ASP A 9 -9.49 -15.78 11.94
C ASP A 9 -8.53 -16.78 12.62
N GLY A 10 -7.53 -16.25 13.35
CA GLY A 10 -6.52 -17.02 14.06
C GLY A 10 -5.25 -17.30 13.27
N GLU A 11 -5.24 -17.01 11.98
CA GLU A 11 -4.07 -17.18 11.10
C GLU A 11 -3.11 -15.98 11.20
N THR A 12 -1.86 -16.23 10.79
CA THR A 12 -0.84 -15.17 10.77
C THR A 12 -0.50 -14.81 9.34
N TYR A 13 -0.67 -13.54 9.00
CA TYR A 13 -0.41 -13.00 7.68
C TYR A 13 0.88 -12.19 7.67
N GLU A 14 1.64 -12.35 6.62
CA GLU A 14 2.79 -11.51 6.32
C GLU A 14 2.35 -10.38 5.40
N LEU A 15 2.33 -9.15 5.91
CA LEU A 15 1.99 -7.96 5.16
C LEU A 15 3.28 -7.22 4.78
N ASN A 16 3.46 -6.95 3.49
CA ASN A 16 4.58 -6.18 2.96
C ASN A 16 4.09 -4.79 2.58
N LEU A 17 4.46 -3.78 3.36
CA LEU A 17 4.03 -2.39 3.18
C LEU A 17 5.08 -1.61 2.40
N ILE A 18 4.63 -0.92 1.36
CA ILE A 18 5.40 0.07 0.60
C ILE A 18 4.78 1.44 0.92
N ASP A 19 5.56 2.32 1.53
CA ASP A 19 5.18 3.69 1.77
C ASP A 19 5.47 4.53 0.52
N THR A 20 4.49 5.32 0.09
CA THR A 20 4.61 6.17 -1.09
C THR A 20 4.58 7.63 -0.68
N PRO A 21 5.50 8.47 -1.22
CA PRO A 21 5.47 9.89 -0.95
C PRO A 21 4.17 10.52 -1.47
N GLY A 22 3.55 11.37 -0.66
CA GLY A 22 2.29 12.05 -0.99
C GLY A 22 2.42 13.25 -1.95
N HIS A 23 3.61 13.61 -2.44
CA HIS A 23 3.83 14.80 -3.27
C HIS A 23 3.65 14.50 -4.77
N VAL A 24 3.06 15.46 -5.50
CA VAL A 24 2.75 15.36 -6.95
C VAL A 24 4.00 15.10 -7.80
N ASP A 25 5.16 15.53 -7.37
CA ASP A 25 6.43 15.40 -8.11
C ASP A 25 6.94 13.95 -8.20
N PHE A 26 6.36 13.02 -7.43
CA PHE A 26 6.80 11.62 -7.34
C PHE A 26 5.86 10.61 -8.03
N ASN A 27 5.02 11.05 -8.97
CA ASN A 27 4.07 10.18 -9.66
C ASN A 27 4.72 8.94 -10.28
N TYR A 28 5.94 9.06 -10.81
CA TYR A 28 6.66 7.92 -11.40
C TYR A 28 7.05 6.87 -10.35
N GLU A 29 7.53 7.30 -9.19
CA GLU A 29 7.90 6.41 -8.08
C GLU A 29 6.67 5.75 -7.49
N VAL A 30 5.57 6.51 -7.34
CA VAL A 30 4.27 6.00 -6.88
C VAL A 30 3.76 4.92 -7.84
N SER A 31 3.73 5.17 -9.14
CA SER A 31 3.27 4.21 -10.14
C SER A 31 4.08 2.90 -10.12
N ARG A 32 5.40 2.97 -9.98
CA ARG A 32 6.26 1.78 -9.87
C ARG A 32 6.00 0.99 -8.59
N SER A 33 5.79 1.67 -7.48
CA SER A 33 5.45 1.05 -6.21
C SER A 33 4.10 0.35 -6.28
N LEU A 34 3.10 1.00 -6.89
CA LEU A 34 1.76 0.43 -7.09
C LEU A 34 1.80 -0.82 -7.99
N ALA A 35 2.62 -0.83 -9.05
CA ALA A 35 2.81 -2.01 -9.89
C ALA A 35 3.36 -3.24 -9.14
N ALA A 36 3.95 -3.02 -7.95
CA ALA A 36 4.47 -4.08 -7.08
C ALA A 36 3.48 -4.50 -5.99
N CYS A 37 2.23 -4.04 -6.00
CA CYS A 37 1.24 -4.28 -4.94
C CYS A 37 0.01 -5.02 -5.48
N GLU A 38 -0.77 -5.63 -4.60
CA GLU A 38 -2.10 -6.20 -4.85
C GLU A 38 -3.21 -5.28 -4.39
N GLY A 39 -2.92 -4.35 -3.50
CA GLY A 39 -3.88 -3.39 -2.99
C GLY A 39 -3.20 -2.12 -2.49
N ALA A 40 -4.00 -1.09 -2.32
CA ALA A 40 -3.57 0.21 -1.82
C ALA A 40 -4.49 0.68 -0.69
N VAL A 41 -3.90 1.15 0.39
CA VAL A 41 -4.64 1.82 1.46
C VAL A 41 -4.65 3.32 1.16
N LEU A 42 -5.83 3.85 0.86
CA LEU A 42 -6.03 5.27 0.60
C LEU A 42 -6.31 5.99 1.91
N VAL A 43 -5.28 6.65 2.45
CA VAL A 43 -5.41 7.38 3.72
C VAL A 43 -5.90 8.80 3.46
N VAL A 44 -7.11 9.10 3.91
CA VAL A 44 -7.74 10.42 3.79
C VAL A 44 -7.66 11.15 5.13
N ASP A 45 -7.25 12.42 5.11
CA ASP A 45 -7.27 13.29 6.28
C ASP A 45 -8.70 13.79 6.52
N SER A 46 -9.34 13.35 7.60
CA SER A 46 -10.72 13.72 7.95
C SER A 46 -10.91 15.20 8.26
N THR A 47 -9.84 15.99 8.37
CA THR A 47 -9.92 17.45 8.56
C THR A 47 -9.91 18.21 7.26
N GLN A 48 -9.41 17.61 6.16
CA GLN A 48 -9.24 18.25 4.87
C GLN A 48 -10.13 17.63 3.77
N GLY A 49 -10.50 16.36 3.94
CA GLY A 49 -11.27 15.61 2.94
C GLY A 49 -10.44 15.20 1.73
N VAL A 50 -11.07 15.17 0.55
CA VAL A 50 -10.44 14.74 -0.70
C VAL A 50 -9.64 15.88 -1.31
N GLU A 51 -8.33 15.74 -1.36
CA GLU A 51 -7.40 16.68 -1.99
C GLU A 51 -7.03 16.25 -3.42
N ALA A 52 -6.46 17.15 -4.21
CA ALA A 52 -6.01 16.87 -5.57
C ALA A 52 -5.01 15.70 -5.66
N GLN A 53 -4.15 15.56 -4.65
CA GLN A 53 -3.19 14.45 -4.56
C GLN A 53 -3.87 13.11 -4.27
N THR A 54 -4.91 13.12 -3.43
CA THR A 54 -5.74 11.95 -3.15
C THR A 54 -6.32 11.40 -4.45
N LEU A 55 -6.88 12.30 -5.29
CA LEU A 55 -7.41 11.94 -6.60
C LEU A 55 -6.34 11.37 -7.53
N ALA A 56 -5.22 12.07 -7.69
CA ALA A 56 -4.16 11.65 -8.60
C ALA A 56 -3.61 10.27 -8.24
N ASN A 57 -3.32 10.02 -6.96
CA ASN A 57 -2.82 8.74 -6.49
C ASN A 57 -3.86 7.63 -6.60
N THR A 58 -5.14 7.94 -6.38
CA THR A 58 -6.22 6.96 -6.53
C THR A 58 -6.38 6.53 -7.99
N TYR A 59 -6.34 7.46 -8.94
CA TYR A 59 -6.40 7.12 -10.37
C TYR A 59 -5.20 6.26 -10.79
N LEU A 60 -3.99 6.55 -10.32
CA LEU A 60 -2.84 5.68 -10.56
C LEU A 60 -3.03 4.27 -10.00
N ALA A 61 -3.62 4.14 -8.81
CA ALA A 61 -3.92 2.83 -8.23
C ALA A 61 -4.99 2.07 -9.05
N MET A 62 -6.00 2.77 -9.57
CA MET A 62 -7.02 2.19 -10.47
C MET A 62 -6.41 1.72 -11.80
N GLU A 63 -5.46 2.46 -12.37
CA GLU A 63 -4.75 2.06 -13.60
C GLU A 63 -3.99 0.73 -13.44
N HIS A 64 -3.58 0.40 -12.22
CA HIS A 64 -2.92 -0.86 -11.88
C HIS A 64 -3.88 -1.98 -11.44
N ASP A 65 -5.19 -1.77 -11.52
CA ASP A 65 -6.23 -2.74 -11.11
C ASP A 65 -6.08 -3.21 -9.66
N LEU A 66 -5.70 -2.29 -8.76
CA LEU A 66 -5.50 -2.58 -7.35
C LEU A 66 -6.82 -2.53 -6.57
N GLU A 67 -6.94 -3.39 -5.55
CA GLU A 67 -7.98 -3.21 -4.53
C GLU A 67 -7.65 -1.97 -3.69
N ILE A 68 -8.54 -0.98 -3.69
CA ILE A 68 -8.33 0.30 -2.99
C ILE A 68 -9.19 0.34 -1.73
N LEU A 69 -8.54 0.47 -0.58
CA LEU A 69 -9.17 0.52 0.73
C LEU A 69 -9.11 1.93 1.29
N PRO A 70 -10.21 2.71 1.27
CA PRO A 70 -10.24 4.02 1.91
C PRO A 70 -10.18 3.88 3.43
N VAL A 71 -9.42 4.78 4.07
CA VAL A 71 -9.25 4.86 5.52
C VAL A 71 -9.23 6.33 5.93
N PHE A 72 -10.04 6.69 6.91
CA PHE A 72 -10.20 8.08 7.36
C PHE A 72 -9.41 8.32 8.65
N ASN A 73 -8.33 9.10 8.53
CA ASN A 73 -7.37 9.35 9.62
C ASN A 73 -7.62 10.70 10.29
N LYS A 74 -7.00 10.87 11.45
CA LYS A 74 -7.03 12.08 12.29
C LYS A 74 -8.38 12.38 12.95
N ILE A 75 -9.17 11.35 13.23
CA ILE A 75 -10.46 11.50 13.91
C ILE A 75 -10.35 12.07 15.35
N ASP A 76 -9.14 12.09 15.89
CA ASP A 76 -8.84 12.71 17.20
C ASP A 76 -8.81 14.25 17.16
N LEU A 77 -8.81 14.86 15.99
CA LEU A 77 -8.77 16.31 15.88
C LEU A 77 -10.18 16.92 15.89
N PRO A 78 -10.36 18.09 16.56
CA PRO A 78 -11.69 18.74 16.67
C PRO A 78 -12.30 19.18 15.31
N ALA A 79 -11.46 19.38 14.29
CA ALA A 79 -11.89 19.76 12.95
C ALA A 79 -12.19 18.57 12.04
N ALA A 80 -12.06 17.33 12.56
CA ALA A 80 -12.31 16.14 11.78
C ALA A 80 -13.81 15.96 11.48
N ASP A 81 -14.16 15.71 10.23
CA ASP A 81 -15.51 15.33 9.80
C ASP A 81 -15.40 14.08 8.91
N PRO A 82 -15.33 12.89 9.52
CA PRO A 82 -15.20 11.63 8.78
C PRO A 82 -16.39 11.38 7.86
N LEU A 83 -17.61 11.72 8.28
CA LEU A 83 -18.81 11.49 7.48
C LEU A 83 -18.78 12.30 6.17
N LYS A 84 -18.42 13.58 6.26
CA LYS A 84 -18.26 14.43 5.08
C LYS A 84 -17.16 13.91 4.17
N SER A 85 -16.02 13.52 4.73
CA SER A 85 -14.90 12.97 3.96
C SER A 85 -15.25 11.66 3.25
N LYS A 86 -16.06 10.80 3.87
CA LYS A 86 -16.59 9.58 3.25
C LYS A 86 -17.50 9.88 2.07
N GLN A 87 -18.42 10.83 2.23
CA GLN A 87 -19.29 11.30 1.14
C GLN A 87 -18.49 11.86 -0.02
N GLU A 88 -17.47 12.68 0.25
CA GLU A 88 -16.59 13.23 -0.79
C GLU A 88 -15.85 12.10 -1.56
N VAL A 89 -15.38 11.04 -0.89
CA VAL A 89 -14.76 9.90 -1.55
C VAL A 89 -15.75 9.16 -2.46
N GLU A 90 -16.98 8.94 -2.01
CA GLU A 90 -18.01 8.30 -2.83
C GLU A 90 -18.44 9.17 -4.02
N ASP A 91 -18.67 10.46 -3.79
CA ASP A 91 -19.19 11.39 -4.82
C ASP A 91 -18.13 11.76 -5.87
N ILE A 92 -16.87 11.95 -5.46
CA ILE A 92 -15.81 12.45 -6.34
C ILE A 92 -15.01 11.30 -6.96
N ILE A 93 -14.70 10.26 -6.18
CA ILE A 93 -13.84 9.15 -6.60
C ILE A 93 -14.68 7.96 -7.09
N GLY A 94 -15.86 7.76 -6.50
CA GLY A 94 -16.73 6.62 -6.80
C GLY A 94 -16.36 5.33 -6.06
N LEU A 95 -15.52 5.41 -5.03
CA LEU A 95 -15.19 4.27 -4.19
C LEU A 95 -16.17 4.16 -3.03
N PRO A 96 -16.69 2.95 -2.69
CA PRO A 96 -17.53 2.77 -1.51
C PRO A 96 -16.71 3.08 -0.24
N ALA A 97 -17.18 4.04 0.56
CA ALA A 97 -16.43 4.57 1.69
C ALA A 97 -17.23 4.62 3.00
N MET A 98 -18.55 4.46 2.98
CA MET A 98 -19.37 4.60 4.19
C MET A 98 -18.99 3.62 5.30
N ASP A 99 -18.62 2.39 4.96
CA ASP A 99 -18.20 1.36 5.91
C ASP A 99 -16.69 1.36 6.18
N ALA A 100 -15.95 2.31 5.62
CA ALA A 100 -14.51 2.37 5.74
C ALA A 100 -14.05 2.75 7.17
N PRO A 101 -12.92 2.22 7.64
CA PRO A 101 -12.41 2.48 8.98
C PRO A 101 -12.09 3.95 9.24
N GLU A 102 -12.51 4.42 10.40
CA GLU A 102 -12.15 5.73 10.96
C GLU A 102 -11.08 5.52 12.01
N ILE A 103 -9.92 6.15 11.84
CA ILE A 103 -8.74 5.90 12.65
C ILE A 103 -8.10 7.17 13.21
N SER A 104 -7.32 7.00 14.26
CA SER A 104 -6.25 7.93 14.60
C SER A 104 -4.93 7.18 14.67
N ALA A 105 -4.11 7.35 13.65
CA ALA A 105 -2.77 6.76 13.63
C ALA A 105 -1.91 7.28 14.79
N LYS A 106 -2.07 8.55 15.17
CA LYS A 106 -1.36 9.18 16.30
C LYS A 106 -1.72 8.55 17.65
N MET A 107 -3.01 8.24 17.86
CA MET A 107 -3.52 7.70 19.11
C MET A 107 -3.61 6.17 19.10
N GLY A 108 -3.35 5.52 17.99
CA GLY A 108 -3.48 4.07 17.81
C GLY A 108 -4.93 3.58 17.81
N ILE A 109 -5.90 4.45 17.47
CA ILE A 109 -7.33 4.11 17.48
C ILE A 109 -7.69 3.40 16.17
N ASN A 110 -8.38 2.25 16.26
CA ASN A 110 -8.92 1.46 15.15
C ASN A 110 -7.90 0.99 14.09
N ILE A 111 -6.61 0.93 14.41
CA ILE A 111 -5.58 0.46 13.47
C ILE A 111 -5.80 -1.01 13.10
N GLU A 112 -6.24 -1.82 14.05
CA GLU A 112 -6.55 -3.24 13.83
C GLU A 112 -7.64 -3.43 12.76
N ALA A 113 -8.65 -2.57 12.72
CA ALA A 113 -9.71 -2.62 11.71
C ALA A 113 -9.17 -2.45 10.28
N VAL A 114 -8.15 -1.62 10.10
CA VAL A 114 -7.47 -1.45 8.80
C VAL A 114 -6.74 -2.73 8.40
N LEU A 115 -6.02 -3.35 9.34
CA LEU A 115 -5.28 -4.59 9.07
C LEU A 115 -6.22 -5.75 8.76
N GLU A 116 -7.36 -5.84 9.45
CA GLU A 116 -8.41 -6.82 9.14
C GLU A 116 -9.02 -6.61 7.75
N ASP A 117 -9.27 -5.35 7.37
CA ASP A 117 -9.75 -5.03 6.03
C ASP A 117 -8.73 -5.40 4.95
N VAL A 118 -7.44 -5.16 5.18
CA VAL A 118 -6.37 -5.58 4.27
C VAL A 118 -6.38 -7.10 4.11
N VAL A 119 -6.41 -7.87 5.20
CA VAL A 119 -6.43 -9.35 5.15
C VAL A 119 -7.67 -9.87 4.40
N ARG A 120 -8.81 -9.22 4.59
CA ARG A 120 -10.10 -9.67 4.05
C ARG A 120 -10.30 -9.32 2.58
N LYS A 121 -9.86 -8.14 2.16
CA LYS A 121 -10.21 -7.56 0.85
C LYS A 121 -9.06 -7.63 -0.15
N VAL A 122 -7.81 -7.44 0.28
CA VAL A 122 -6.66 -7.48 -0.63
C VAL A 122 -6.33 -8.92 -0.99
N PRO A 123 -6.30 -9.27 -2.30
CA PRO A 123 -5.98 -10.63 -2.72
C PRO A 123 -4.52 -11.00 -2.39
N ALA A 124 -4.27 -12.26 -2.13
CA ALA A 124 -2.91 -12.76 -1.97
C ALA A 124 -2.11 -12.66 -3.28
N PRO A 125 -0.77 -12.49 -3.22
CA PRO A 125 0.06 -12.49 -4.40
C PRO A 125 -0.14 -13.74 -5.26
N LYS A 126 -0.23 -13.52 -6.58
CA LYS A 126 -0.33 -14.61 -7.56
C LYS A 126 1.07 -14.92 -8.09
N GLY A 127 1.40 -16.20 -8.29
CA GLY A 127 2.67 -16.63 -8.87
C GLY A 127 2.90 -18.12 -8.67
N ASP A 128 3.70 -18.73 -9.55
CA ASP A 128 4.12 -20.12 -9.43
C ASP A 128 5.56 -20.19 -8.88
N PRO A 129 5.78 -20.68 -7.65
CA PRO A 129 7.12 -20.76 -7.06
C PRO A 129 8.07 -21.72 -7.79
N LYS A 130 7.55 -22.59 -8.68
CA LYS A 130 8.33 -23.53 -9.49
C LYS A 130 8.66 -23.01 -10.89
N ALA A 131 8.05 -21.88 -11.29
CA ALA A 131 8.34 -21.23 -12.57
C ALA A 131 9.75 -20.62 -12.58
N PRO A 132 10.30 -20.26 -13.74
CA PRO A 132 11.52 -19.46 -13.82
C PRO A 132 11.38 -18.14 -13.04
N LEU A 133 12.46 -17.73 -12.35
CA LEU A 133 12.46 -16.52 -11.57
C LEU A 133 12.13 -15.29 -12.40
N LYS A 134 11.08 -14.58 -12.03
CA LYS A 134 10.74 -13.24 -12.53
C LYS A 134 10.62 -12.29 -11.36
N ALA A 135 11.32 -11.18 -11.43
CA ALA A 135 11.29 -10.15 -10.40
C ALA A 135 11.01 -8.77 -11.03
N LEU A 136 10.19 -7.98 -10.36
CA LEU A 136 9.91 -6.59 -10.69
C LEU A 136 10.74 -5.69 -9.79
N VAL A 137 11.65 -4.92 -10.36
CA VAL A 137 12.39 -3.86 -9.64
C VAL A 137 11.49 -2.63 -9.56
N PHE A 138 11.15 -2.21 -8.34
CA PHE A 138 10.30 -1.04 -8.14
C PHE A 138 11.03 0.15 -7.50
N ASP A 139 12.19 -0.08 -6.87
CA ASP A 139 13.00 0.99 -6.29
C ASP A 139 14.48 0.63 -6.24
N SER A 140 15.34 1.65 -6.20
CA SER A 140 16.79 1.48 -6.00
C SER A 140 17.40 2.73 -5.35
N GLN A 141 18.34 2.51 -4.45
CA GLN A 141 19.06 3.60 -3.81
C GLN A 141 20.55 3.28 -3.71
N TYR A 142 21.37 4.33 -3.65
CA TYR A 142 22.79 4.19 -3.40
C TYR A 142 23.09 4.37 -1.91
N ASP A 143 23.69 3.36 -1.30
CA ASP A 143 24.18 3.40 0.07
C ASP A 143 25.71 3.46 0.04
N SER A 144 26.33 4.38 0.79
CA SER A 144 27.78 4.60 0.77
C SER A 144 28.60 3.40 1.27
N TYR A 145 27.99 2.49 2.05
CA TYR A 145 28.64 1.31 2.59
C TYR A 145 28.29 0.03 1.84
N ARG A 146 27.05 -0.07 1.32
CA ARG A 146 26.53 -1.27 0.65
C ARG A 146 26.57 -1.18 -0.88
N GLY A 147 26.78 0.02 -1.42
CA GLY A 147 26.69 0.27 -2.86
C GLY A 147 25.24 0.44 -3.31
N VAL A 148 24.91 -0.09 -4.49
CA VAL A 148 23.54 -0.02 -5.01
C VAL A 148 22.66 -1.04 -4.29
N VAL A 149 21.62 -0.56 -3.61
CA VAL A 149 20.57 -1.37 -2.99
C VAL A 149 19.37 -1.34 -3.92
N VAL A 150 18.91 -2.50 -4.35
CA VAL A 150 17.77 -2.65 -5.25
C VAL A 150 16.61 -3.31 -4.50
N TYR A 151 15.44 -2.70 -4.59
CA TYR A 151 14.20 -3.25 -4.06
C TYR A 151 13.42 -3.90 -5.19
N PHE A 152 13.09 -5.17 -5.03
CA PHE A 152 12.36 -5.92 -6.04
C PHE A 152 11.33 -6.86 -5.40
N ARG A 153 10.31 -7.14 -6.18
CA ARG A 153 9.29 -8.11 -5.84
C ARG A 153 9.45 -9.35 -6.72
N ILE A 154 9.43 -10.53 -6.10
CA ILE A 154 9.33 -11.80 -6.83
C ILE A 154 7.91 -11.94 -7.36
N MET A 155 7.77 -12.03 -8.68
CA MET A 155 6.50 -12.25 -9.36
C MET A 155 6.25 -13.74 -9.62
N GLU A 156 7.30 -14.48 -10.00
CA GLU A 156 7.27 -15.91 -10.23
C GLU A 156 8.61 -16.54 -9.81
N GLY A 157 8.60 -17.82 -9.51
CA GLY A 157 9.79 -18.56 -9.12
C GLY A 157 10.20 -18.34 -7.67
N THR A 158 11.39 -18.80 -7.34
CA THR A 158 11.98 -18.68 -6.00
C THR A 158 13.38 -18.09 -6.13
N CYS A 159 13.66 -17.02 -5.38
CA CYS A 159 15.00 -16.46 -5.28
C CYS A 159 15.68 -16.99 -4.03
N LEU A 160 16.81 -17.64 -4.19
CA LEU A 160 17.69 -18.08 -3.10
C LEU A 160 18.92 -17.19 -3.05
N LEU A 161 19.49 -17.02 -1.86
CA LEU A 161 20.78 -16.31 -1.72
C LEU A 161 21.85 -16.98 -2.61
N TYR A 162 22.60 -16.15 -3.33
CA TYR A 162 23.67 -16.57 -4.24
C TYR A 162 23.23 -17.38 -5.49
N THR A 163 21.96 -17.34 -5.85
CA THR A 163 21.48 -17.97 -7.09
C THR A 163 21.48 -17.03 -8.30
N SER A 164 21.62 -15.73 -8.09
CA SER A 164 21.81 -14.76 -9.19
C SER A 164 23.31 -14.60 -9.44
N PRO A 165 23.77 -14.56 -10.72
CA PRO A 165 25.14 -14.24 -11.02
C PRO A 165 25.49 -12.84 -10.50
N SER A 166 26.60 -12.73 -9.78
CA SER A 166 27.14 -11.45 -9.36
C SER A 166 27.78 -10.74 -10.57
N PRO A 167 27.66 -9.42 -10.70
CA PRO A 167 28.38 -8.67 -11.74
C PRO A 167 29.91 -8.73 -11.61
N ARG A 168 30.43 -9.38 -10.57
CA ARG A 168 31.85 -9.54 -10.27
C ARG A 168 32.38 -10.96 -10.56
N ASP A 169 31.50 -11.86 -11.00
CA ASP A 169 31.86 -13.23 -11.42
C ASP A 169 32.05 -13.24 -13.01
#